data_91ec704838bf525848487b33eb777e52
#
_entry.id   91ec704838bf525848487b33eb777e52
#
_cell.length_a   1.000
_cell.length_b   1.000
_cell.length_c   1.000
_cell.angle_alpha   90.00
_cell.angle_beta   90.00
_cell.angle_gamma   90.00
#
_symmetry.space_group_name_H-M   'P 1'
#
loop_
_entity.id
_entity.type
_entity.pdbx_description
1 polymer ?
#
loop_
_entity_poly.entity_id
_entity_poly.type
_entity_poly.pdbx_seq_one_letter_code
_entity_poly.pdbx_strand_id
1 'polypeptide(L)'
;VVTGSRIPRPDVESNSPVNVIGEEEIKLSVTVESEQLLNALPQAVAGAGAQSNSGNLSATVNLRGLGAVRTLVLQNGRRVVGASQDGVVDLNMIPPSLVSRIEVVTGGASAVYGSDAMAGVVNFVMKDDFEGFEVGGFYGISDEGDAARYNLEFTAGGNFADGRGHIVFHGSYFDRAQVTGAKRDHA
;
A
#
# COMPACT_ATOMS: atom_id res chain seq x y z
N VAL A 1 12.74 -10.94 7.98
CA VAL A 1 13.44 -11.09 6.68
C VAL A 1 13.22 -9.81 5.92
N VAL A 2 14.28 -9.14 5.52
CA VAL A 2 14.19 -7.88 4.76
C VAL A 2 14.15 -8.21 3.27
N THR A 3 13.26 -7.54 2.55
CA THR A 3 13.11 -7.65 1.09
C THR A 3 14.41 -7.24 0.38
N GLY A 4 14.76 -7.89 -0.71
CA GLY A 4 15.93 -7.56 -1.53
C GLY A 4 17.11 -8.52 -1.38
N SER A 5 17.08 -9.45 -0.42
CA SER A 5 18.10 -10.50 -0.29
C SER A 5 17.46 -11.81 0.17
N ARG A 6 17.93 -12.92 -0.36
CA ARG A 6 17.58 -14.26 0.15
C ARG A 6 18.33 -14.60 1.44
N ILE A 7 19.35 -13.84 1.76
CA ILE A 7 20.14 -13.98 2.98
C ILE A 7 19.62 -12.96 3.98
N PRO A 8 19.14 -13.36 5.18
CA PRO A 8 18.76 -12.43 6.23
C PRO A 8 19.95 -11.55 6.59
N ARG A 9 19.82 -10.24 6.43
CA ARG A 9 20.82 -9.26 6.85
C ARG A 9 20.14 -8.18 7.68
N PRO A 10 20.82 -7.59 8.69
CA PRO A 10 20.37 -6.37 9.32
C PRO A 10 20.24 -5.25 8.27
N ASP A 11 19.29 -4.36 8.46
CA ASP A 11 18.95 -3.26 7.53
C ASP A 11 20.14 -2.38 7.14
N VAL A 12 21.11 -2.27 8.05
CA VAL A 12 22.31 -1.43 7.89
C VAL A 12 23.32 -1.97 6.87
N GLU A 13 23.24 -3.25 6.50
CA GLU A 13 24.20 -3.91 5.59
C GLU A 13 23.63 -4.25 4.21
N SER A 14 22.47 -3.72 3.87
CA SER A 14 21.87 -3.96 2.55
C SER A 14 22.61 -3.17 1.46
N ASN A 15 23.04 -3.85 0.40
CA ASN A 15 23.67 -3.21 -0.77
C ASN A 15 22.69 -2.32 -1.56
N SER A 16 21.41 -2.40 -1.28
CA SER A 16 20.35 -1.57 -1.88
C SER A 16 19.64 -0.82 -0.76
N PRO A 17 19.36 0.48 -0.93
CA PRO A 17 18.59 1.24 0.04
C PRO A 17 17.24 0.59 0.28
N VAL A 18 16.93 0.26 1.53
CA VAL A 18 15.62 -0.25 1.95
C VAL A 18 14.99 0.79 2.84
N ASN A 19 13.84 1.30 2.43
CA ASN A 19 12.99 2.13 3.28
C ASN A 19 11.90 1.25 3.90
N VAL A 20 11.71 1.40 5.19
CA VAL A 20 10.68 0.66 5.94
C VAL A 20 9.71 1.67 6.52
N ILE A 21 8.43 1.56 6.15
CA ILE A 21 7.32 2.29 6.76
C ILE A 21 6.71 1.36 7.80
N GLY A 22 6.83 1.72 9.07
CA GLY A 22 6.32 0.91 10.18
C GLY A 22 4.83 1.09 10.43
N GLU A 23 4.27 0.22 11.26
CA GLU A 23 2.84 0.25 11.62
C GLU A 23 2.41 1.58 12.26
N GLU A 24 3.24 2.16 13.11
CA GLU A 24 2.96 3.46 13.74
C GLU A 24 2.85 4.58 12.69
N GLU A 25 3.74 4.59 11.71
CA GLU A 25 3.73 5.58 10.63
C GLU A 25 2.49 5.39 9.74
N ILE A 26 2.12 4.15 9.45
CA ILE A 26 0.89 3.81 8.72
C ILE A 26 -0.34 4.34 9.49
N LYS A 27 -0.42 4.11 10.78
CA LYS A 27 -1.54 4.59 11.64
C LYS A 27 -1.58 6.12 11.73
N LEU A 28 -0.45 6.77 11.89
CA LEU A 28 -0.35 8.22 12.02
C LEU A 28 -0.68 8.97 10.72
N SER A 29 -0.47 8.34 9.57
CA SER A 29 -0.79 8.95 8.27
C SER A 29 -2.27 9.19 8.05
N VAL A 30 -3.15 8.57 8.87
CA VAL A 30 -4.63 8.65 8.76
C VAL A 30 -5.10 8.35 7.33
N THR A 31 -4.37 7.51 6.61
CA THR A 31 -4.56 7.28 5.20
C THR A 31 -5.32 5.98 4.98
N VAL A 32 -6.42 6.08 4.26
CA VAL A 32 -7.30 4.95 3.93
C VAL A 32 -6.77 4.15 2.74
N GLU A 33 -5.88 4.74 1.95
CA GLU A 33 -5.40 4.18 0.69
C GLU A 33 -3.89 3.93 0.74
N SER A 34 -3.46 2.69 0.50
CA SER A 34 -2.04 2.29 0.47
C SER A 34 -1.21 3.11 -0.54
N GLU A 35 -1.84 3.60 -1.61
CA GLU A 35 -1.19 4.45 -2.62
C GLU A 35 -0.70 5.77 -2.03
N GLN A 36 -1.46 6.40 -1.15
CA GLN A 36 -1.10 7.70 -0.56
C GLN A 36 0.14 7.56 0.34
N LEU A 37 0.25 6.45 1.08
CA LEU A 37 1.44 6.14 1.88
C LEU A 37 2.70 6.05 1.01
N LEU A 38 2.59 5.38 -0.11
CA LEU A 38 3.71 5.21 -1.03
C LEU A 38 4.05 6.49 -1.79
N ASN A 39 3.04 7.28 -2.15
CA ASN A 39 3.24 8.58 -2.84
C ASN A 39 3.90 9.63 -1.94
N ALA A 40 3.87 9.47 -0.62
CA ALA A 40 4.61 10.31 0.31
C ALA A 40 6.12 10.03 0.31
N LEU A 41 6.56 8.90 -0.25
CA LEU A 41 7.97 8.55 -0.33
C LEU A 41 8.70 9.38 -1.40
N PRO A 42 9.90 9.90 -1.12
CA PRO A 42 10.67 10.71 -2.08
C PRO A 42 11.02 9.98 -3.38
N GLN A 43 11.08 8.65 -3.34
CA GLN A 43 11.37 7.81 -4.50
C GLN A 43 10.14 7.43 -5.32
N ALA A 44 8.95 7.71 -4.84
CA ALA A 44 7.71 7.47 -5.58
C ALA A 44 7.33 8.70 -6.39
N VAL A 45 6.83 8.47 -7.58
CA VAL A 45 6.19 9.50 -8.40
C VAL A 45 4.69 9.25 -8.33
N ALA A 46 3.97 10.23 -7.79
CA ALA A 46 2.51 10.13 -7.69
C ALA A 46 1.91 9.91 -9.08
N GLY A 47 1.18 8.84 -9.21
CA GLY A 47 0.38 8.55 -10.39
C GLY A 47 -0.91 9.36 -10.39
N ALA A 48 -1.69 9.23 -11.47
CA ALA A 48 -3.02 9.78 -11.52
C ALA A 48 -3.97 9.10 -10.51
N GLY A 49 -3.62 7.90 -10.06
CA GLY A 49 -4.24 7.15 -8.97
C GLY A 49 -5.75 6.93 -9.09
N ALA A 50 -6.31 6.37 -8.04
CA ALA A 50 -7.76 6.18 -7.89
C ALA A 50 -8.55 7.51 -7.85
N GLN A 51 -7.86 8.64 -7.71
CA GLN A 51 -8.47 9.99 -7.69
C GLN A 51 -8.53 10.66 -9.06
N SER A 52 -7.98 10.02 -10.09
CA SER A 52 -7.94 10.58 -11.44
C SER A 52 -9.28 10.46 -12.16
N ASN A 53 -9.65 11.50 -12.90
CA ASN A 53 -10.79 11.49 -13.83
C ASN A 53 -10.54 10.66 -15.10
N SER A 54 -9.41 10.00 -15.23
CA SER A 54 -9.02 9.29 -16.46
C SER A 54 -9.68 7.92 -16.63
N GLY A 55 -10.64 7.56 -15.78
CA GLY A 55 -11.39 6.31 -15.87
C GLY A 55 -10.65 5.07 -15.36
N ASN A 56 -9.40 5.19 -14.99
CA ASN A 56 -8.65 4.12 -14.33
C ASN A 56 -8.68 4.33 -12.82
N LEU A 57 -9.50 3.54 -12.13
CA LEU A 57 -9.68 3.61 -10.68
C LEU A 57 -8.63 2.81 -9.90
N SER A 58 -7.64 2.23 -10.57
CA SER A 58 -6.60 1.43 -9.93
C SER A 58 -5.57 2.33 -9.23
N ALA A 59 -5.33 2.04 -7.97
CA ALA A 59 -4.23 2.60 -7.20
C ALA A 59 -2.93 1.88 -7.55
N THR A 60 -1.90 2.60 -8.00
CA THR A 60 -0.66 2.00 -8.45
C THR A 60 0.55 2.68 -7.83
N VAL A 61 1.67 1.99 -7.77
CA VAL A 61 2.95 2.57 -7.34
C VAL A 61 3.91 2.70 -8.51
N ASN A 62 4.51 3.88 -8.64
CA ASN A 62 5.51 4.19 -9.66
C ASN A 62 6.79 4.66 -8.98
N LEU A 63 7.74 3.75 -8.82
CA LEU A 63 9.03 4.09 -8.24
C LEU A 63 9.93 4.74 -9.31
N ARG A 64 10.56 5.86 -8.92
CA ARG A 64 11.56 6.58 -9.72
C ARG A 64 11.06 7.03 -11.11
N GLY A 65 9.74 7.09 -11.31
CA GLY A 65 9.16 7.51 -12.60
C GLY A 65 9.32 6.49 -13.74
N LEU A 66 9.74 5.25 -13.44
CA LEU A 66 9.96 4.21 -14.46
C LEU A 66 8.68 3.47 -14.87
N GLY A 67 7.56 3.81 -14.24
CA GLY A 67 6.25 3.21 -14.51
C GLY A 67 5.90 2.06 -13.56
N ALA A 68 4.60 1.89 -13.33
CA ALA A 68 4.08 0.83 -12.45
C ALA A 68 4.40 -0.59 -12.93
N VAL A 69 4.52 -0.80 -14.24
CA VAL A 69 4.89 -2.09 -14.85
C VAL A 69 6.30 -2.56 -14.43
N ARG A 70 7.18 -1.62 -14.06
CA ARG A 70 8.56 -1.91 -13.65
C ARG A 70 8.76 -1.85 -12.13
N THR A 71 7.66 -1.67 -11.39
CA THR A 71 7.64 -1.65 -9.93
C THR A 71 6.96 -2.94 -9.45
N LEU A 72 7.75 -3.85 -8.88
CA LEU A 72 7.22 -5.11 -8.40
C LEU A 72 6.53 -4.94 -7.05
N VAL A 73 5.28 -5.40 -6.95
CA VAL A 73 4.55 -5.45 -5.69
C VAL A 73 4.52 -6.88 -5.17
N LEU A 74 4.87 -7.01 -3.90
CA LEU A 74 4.85 -8.27 -3.16
C LEU A 74 3.93 -8.17 -1.94
N GLN A 75 3.35 -9.29 -1.55
CA GLN A 75 2.66 -9.48 -0.27
C GLN A 75 3.32 -10.64 0.47
N ASN A 76 3.87 -10.39 1.65
CA ASN A 76 4.66 -11.37 2.42
C ASN A 76 5.75 -12.04 1.58
N GLY A 77 6.44 -11.26 0.71
CA GLY A 77 7.49 -11.74 -0.17
C GLY A 77 7.01 -12.54 -1.40
N ARG A 78 5.70 -12.67 -1.61
CA ARG A 78 5.11 -13.37 -2.76
C ARG A 78 4.55 -12.36 -3.76
N ARG A 79 4.63 -12.67 -5.04
CA ARG A 79 4.04 -11.83 -6.10
C ARG A 79 2.52 -11.78 -5.95
N VAL A 80 1.98 -10.57 -6.05
CA VAL A 80 0.54 -10.34 -6.13
C VAL A 80 0.10 -10.47 -7.59
N VAL A 81 -1.08 -11.00 -7.82
CA VAL A 81 -1.66 -11.11 -9.16
C VAL A 81 -1.98 -9.70 -9.68
N GLY A 82 -1.53 -9.38 -10.88
CA GLY A 82 -1.82 -8.10 -11.52
C GLY A 82 -3.30 -7.94 -11.86
N ALA A 83 -3.81 -6.74 -11.69
CA ALA A 83 -5.18 -6.36 -12.05
C ALA A 83 -5.33 -6.02 -13.56
N SER A 84 -4.21 -5.83 -14.26
CA SER A 84 -4.14 -5.52 -15.69
C SER A 84 -3.37 -6.57 -16.48
N GLN A 85 -3.51 -6.55 -17.81
CA GLN A 85 -2.75 -7.42 -18.72
C GLN A 85 -1.24 -7.20 -18.62
N ASP A 86 -0.82 -5.98 -18.25
CA ASP A 86 0.58 -5.61 -18.07
C ASP A 86 1.14 -6.05 -16.70
N GLY A 87 0.35 -6.75 -15.88
CA GLY A 87 0.76 -7.25 -14.59
C GLY A 87 0.80 -6.20 -13.48
N VAL A 88 0.26 -5.00 -13.69
CA VAL A 88 0.21 -3.95 -12.68
C VAL A 88 -0.76 -4.33 -11.56
N VAL A 89 -0.29 -4.25 -10.33
CA VAL A 89 -1.08 -4.56 -9.13
C VAL A 89 -1.91 -3.34 -8.73
N ASP A 90 -3.18 -3.59 -8.40
CA ASP A 90 -4.05 -2.58 -7.79
C ASP A 90 -3.89 -2.61 -6.27
N LEU A 91 -3.33 -1.54 -5.72
CA LEU A 91 -3.07 -1.40 -4.28
C LEU A 91 -4.34 -1.28 -3.44
N ASN A 92 -5.50 -0.97 -4.05
CA ASN A 92 -6.78 -0.97 -3.36
C ASN A 92 -7.15 -2.36 -2.81
N MET A 93 -6.54 -3.42 -3.34
CA MET A 93 -6.72 -4.79 -2.84
C MET A 93 -5.95 -5.08 -1.55
N ILE A 94 -5.09 -4.17 -1.10
CA ILE A 94 -4.25 -4.34 0.09
C ILE A 94 -4.66 -3.31 1.15
N PRO A 95 -5.53 -3.69 2.11
CA PRO A 95 -5.97 -2.78 3.16
C PRO A 95 -4.81 -2.38 4.08
N PRO A 96 -4.55 -1.07 4.30
CA PRO A 96 -3.47 -0.61 5.16
C PRO A 96 -3.56 -1.12 6.60
N SER A 97 -4.78 -1.28 7.12
CA SER A 97 -5.05 -1.79 8.47
C SER A 97 -4.54 -3.21 8.72
N LEU A 98 -4.43 -4.03 7.67
CA LEU A 98 -3.85 -5.37 7.73
C LEU A 98 -2.33 -5.40 7.53
N VAL A 99 -1.71 -4.26 7.23
CA VAL A 99 -0.27 -4.18 6.97
C VAL A 99 0.47 -3.89 8.27
N SER A 100 1.45 -4.71 8.59
CA SER A 100 2.38 -4.53 9.70
C SER A 100 3.49 -3.52 9.34
N ARG A 101 4.01 -3.62 8.11
CA ARG A 101 5.00 -2.69 7.58
C ARG A 101 5.07 -2.79 6.05
N ILE A 102 5.59 -1.74 5.44
CA ILE A 102 5.88 -1.70 3.99
C ILE A 102 7.39 -1.57 3.81
N GLU A 103 7.98 -2.47 3.06
CA GLU A 103 9.40 -2.47 2.73
C GLU A 103 9.57 -2.03 1.28
N VAL A 104 10.29 -0.95 1.04
CA VAL A 104 10.56 -0.42 -0.31
C VAL A 104 12.04 -0.51 -0.61
N VAL A 105 12.37 -1.32 -1.60
CA VAL A 105 13.75 -1.51 -2.11
C VAL A 105 13.90 -0.77 -3.42
N THR A 106 14.81 0.17 -3.48
CA THR A 106 15.12 0.92 -4.69
C THR A 106 16.50 0.57 -5.21
N GLY A 107 16.58 0.21 -6.49
CA GLY A 107 17.83 -0.15 -7.16
C GLY A 107 18.17 -1.65 -7.07
N GLY A 108 18.82 -2.17 -8.11
CA GLY A 108 19.43 -3.51 -8.13
C GLY A 108 18.51 -4.73 -7.92
N ALA A 109 17.22 -4.52 -7.70
CA ALA A 109 16.30 -5.59 -7.34
C ALA A 109 15.99 -6.56 -8.48
N SER A 110 16.19 -6.16 -9.72
CA SER A 110 15.94 -6.99 -10.91
C SER A 110 16.82 -8.23 -10.97
N ALA A 111 18.02 -8.20 -10.40
CA ALA A 111 18.90 -9.37 -10.32
C ALA A 111 18.32 -10.50 -9.44
N VAL A 112 17.48 -10.15 -8.47
CA VAL A 112 16.84 -11.10 -7.54
C VAL A 112 15.43 -11.44 -7.98
N TYR A 113 14.67 -10.45 -8.45
CA TYR A 113 13.23 -10.54 -8.67
C TYR A 113 12.81 -10.53 -10.15
N GLY A 114 13.74 -10.28 -11.07
CA GLY A 114 13.46 -10.25 -12.51
C GLY A 114 13.13 -8.87 -13.05
N SER A 115 12.70 -8.79 -14.32
CA SER A 115 12.51 -7.57 -15.10
C SER A 115 11.46 -6.62 -14.52
N ASP A 116 10.47 -7.15 -13.80
CA ASP A 116 9.38 -6.36 -13.23
C ASP A 116 9.85 -5.49 -12.05
N ALA A 117 11.03 -5.79 -11.49
CA ALA A 117 11.65 -5.07 -10.39
C ALA A 117 12.76 -4.10 -10.81
N MET A 118 12.69 -3.57 -12.04
CA MET A 118 13.71 -2.63 -12.55
C MET A 118 13.68 -1.28 -11.80
N ALA A 119 12.51 -0.79 -11.48
CA ALA A 119 12.34 0.43 -10.68
C ALA A 119 12.57 0.19 -9.19
N GLY A 120 12.21 -1.00 -8.73
CA GLY A 120 12.29 -1.41 -7.34
C GLY A 120 11.22 -2.43 -6.97
N VAL A 121 11.15 -2.72 -5.67
CA VAL A 121 10.18 -3.65 -5.08
C VAL A 121 9.49 -2.97 -3.92
N VAL A 122 8.18 -3.14 -3.83
CA VAL A 122 7.36 -2.78 -2.67
C VAL A 122 6.80 -4.07 -2.08
N ASN A 123 7.17 -4.40 -0.85
CA ASN A 123 6.69 -5.58 -0.16
C ASN A 123 5.80 -5.18 1.01
N PHE A 124 4.54 -5.54 0.95
CA PHE A 124 3.58 -5.39 2.03
C PHE A 124 3.69 -6.60 2.96
N VAL A 125 4.17 -6.38 4.17
CA VAL A 125 4.22 -7.41 5.19
C VAL A 125 2.94 -7.32 6.00
N MET A 126 2.12 -8.36 5.93
CA MET A 126 0.83 -8.41 6.60
C MET A 126 1.00 -8.73 8.08
N LYS A 127 0.03 -8.34 8.89
CA LYS A 127 -0.10 -8.77 10.28
C LYS A 127 -0.42 -10.25 10.31
N ASP A 128 0.44 -11.04 10.89
CA ASP A 128 0.30 -12.50 11.00
C ASP A 128 0.03 -12.99 12.43
N ASP A 129 0.06 -12.07 13.40
CA ASP A 129 -0.10 -12.33 14.84
C ASP A 129 -1.14 -11.42 15.50
N PHE A 130 -2.05 -10.82 14.72
CA PHE A 130 -3.06 -9.91 15.27
C PHE A 130 -4.05 -10.68 16.14
N GLU A 131 -4.10 -10.34 17.42
CA GLU A 131 -5.07 -10.86 18.39
C GLU A 131 -5.94 -9.74 18.93
N GLY A 132 -7.24 -9.96 18.92
CA GLY A 132 -8.20 -9.01 19.44
C GLY A 132 -9.15 -8.45 18.40
N PHE A 133 -9.66 -7.26 18.70
CA PHE A 133 -10.63 -6.55 17.87
C PHE A 133 -10.26 -5.07 17.79
N GLU A 134 -10.18 -4.55 16.59
CA GLU A 134 -9.88 -3.13 16.31
C GLU A 134 -11.00 -2.57 15.41
N VAL A 135 -11.50 -1.39 15.77
CA VAL A 135 -12.46 -0.63 14.95
C VAL A 135 -11.83 0.72 14.64
N GLY A 136 -11.79 1.06 13.37
CA GLY A 136 -11.33 2.35 12.88
C GLY A 136 -12.44 3.10 12.18
N GLY A 137 -12.40 4.43 12.25
CA GLY A 137 -13.30 5.29 11.49
C GLY A 137 -12.60 6.57 11.10
N PHE A 138 -12.83 7.00 9.86
CA PHE A 138 -12.30 8.26 9.33
C PHE A 138 -13.42 9.05 8.66
N TYR A 139 -13.45 10.34 8.93
CA TYR A 139 -14.28 11.30 8.21
C TYR A 139 -13.42 12.47 7.75
N GLY A 140 -13.52 12.84 6.49
CA GLY A 140 -12.83 13.98 5.91
C GLY A 140 -13.75 14.78 5.02
N ILE A 141 -13.54 16.08 4.99
CA ILE A 141 -14.26 17.03 4.13
C ILE A 141 -13.23 18.03 3.60
N SER A 142 -13.45 18.57 2.40
CA SER A 142 -12.59 19.64 1.88
C SER A 142 -12.88 20.97 2.58
N ASP A 143 -11.95 21.93 2.47
CA ASP A 143 -12.14 23.28 3.01
C ASP A 143 -13.35 24.02 2.41
N GLU A 144 -13.77 23.60 1.21
CA GLU A 144 -14.96 24.14 0.53
C GLU A 144 -16.28 23.43 0.91
N GLY A 145 -16.21 22.49 1.86
CA GLY A 145 -17.40 21.79 2.37
C GLY A 145 -17.94 20.72 1.39
N ASP A 146 -17.19 20.37 0.37
CA ASP A 146 -17.49 19.26 -0.55
C ASP A 146 -16.50 18.09 -0.39
N ALA A 147 -16.52 17.12 -1.31
CA ALA A 147 -15.63 15.95 -1.28
C ALA A 147 -15.68 15.17 0.05
N ALA A 148 -16.82 15.17 0.72
CA ALA A 148 -16.98 14.39 1.94
C ALA A 148 -16.61 12.92 1.68
N ARG A 149 -15.79 12.37 2.57
CA ARG A 149 -15.38 10.96 2.53
C ARG A 149 -15.44 10.38 3.92
N TYR A 150 -15.89 9.16 4.02
CA TYR A 150 -15.89 8.42 5.26
C TYR A 150 -15.47 6.98 5.02
N ASN A 151 -14.75 6.47 5.99
CA ASN A 151 -14.34 5.09 6.06
C ASN A 151 -14.70 4.54 7.42
N LEU A 152 -15.22 3.34 7.44
CA LEU A 152 -15.40 2.52 8.64
C LEU A 152 -14.70 1.20 8.38
N GLU A 153 -13.90 0.77 9.33
CA GLU A 153 -13.20 -0.50 9.23
C GLU A 153 -13.24 -1.25 10.55
N PHE A 154 -13.21 -2.55 10.46
CA PHE A 154 -13.03 -3.42 11.60
C PHE A 154 -12.06 -4.53 11.26
N THR A 155 -11.28 -4.92 12.25
CA THR A 155 -10.37 -6.05 12.16
C THR A 155 -10.55 -6.91 13.40
N ALA A 156 -10.69 -8.20 13.22
CA ALA A 156 -10.77 -9.16 14.32
C ALA A 156 -9.83 -10.33 14.02
N GLY A 157 -9.09 -10.76 15.01
CA GLY A 157 -8.15 -11.87 14.85
C GLY A 157 -7.93 -12.66 16.12
N GLY A 158 -7.44 -13.87 15.95
CA GLY A 158 -7.11 -14.72 17.07
C GLY A 158 -6.37 -15.97 16.66
N ASN A 159 -5.67 -16.53 17.62
CA ASN A 159 -4.98 -17.80 17.52
C ASN A 159 -5.88 -18.96 17.92
N PHE A 160 -5.72 -20.10 17.28
CA PHE A 160 -6.41 -21.34 17.61
C PHE A 160 -5.45 -22.52 17.61
N ALA A 161 -5.90 -23.65 18.16
CA ALA A 161 -5.12 -24.89 18.25
C ALA A 161 -3.75 -24.70 18.93
N ASP A 162 -3.71 -23.99 20.08
CA ASP A 162 -2.50 -23.74 20.88
C ASP A 162 -1.41 -23.01 20.07
N GLY A 163 -1.81 -21.99 19.30
CA GLY A 163 -0.90 -21.16 18.49
C GLY A 163 -0.46 -21.80 17.16
N ARG A 164 -1.04 -22.94 16.77
CA ARG A 164 -0.73 -23.60 15.50
C ARG A 164 -1.48 -23.02 14.31
N GLY A 165 -2.52 -22.23 14.55
CA GLY A 165 -3.27 -21.55 13.52
C GLY A 165 -3.65 -20.14 13.95
N HIS A 166 -3.75 -19.25 12.98
CA HIS A 166 -4.12 -17.86 13.15
C HIS A 166 -5.17 -17.48 12.11
N ILE A 167 -6.14 -16.68 12.50
CA ILE A 167 -7.16 -16.18 11.59
C ILE A 167 -7.36 -14.69 11.83
N VAL A 168 -7.43 -13.92 10.75
CA VAL A 168 -7.75 -12.50 10.79
C VAL A 168 -8.90 -12.24 9.85
N PHE A 169 -9.92 -11.55 10.34
CA PHE A 169 -11.01 -11.01 9.56
C PHE A 169 -10.88 -9.50 9.49
N HIS A 170 -11.04 -8.95 8.28
CA HIS A 170 -11.10 -7.53 8.06
C HIS A 170 -12.31 -7.19 7.20
N GLY A 171 -13.00 -6.10 7.53
CA GLY A 171 -14.06 -5.54 6.72
C GLY A 171 -13.95 -4.01 6.74
N SER A 172 -14.18 -3.39 5.58
CA SER A 172 -14.19 -1.93 5.46
C SER A 172 -15.34 -1.48 4.57
N TYR A 173 -15.87 -0.31 4.91
CA TYR A 173 -16.83 0.42 4.10
C TYR A 173 -16.28 1.81 3.84
N PHE A 174 -16.12 2.14 2.57
CA PHE A 174 -15.59 3.42 2.12
C PHE A 174 -16.58 4.09 1.17
N ASP A 175 -16.87 5.36 1.42
CA ASP A 175 -17.65 6.19 0.52
C ASP A 175 -16.99 7.55 0.34
N ARG A 176 -17.09 8.07 -0.87
CA ARG A 176 -16.54 9.37 -1.25
C ARG A 176 -17.51 10.11 -2.16
N ALA A 177 -17.90 11.30 -1.76
CA ALA A 177 -18.71 12.16 -2.58
C ALA A 177 -17.95 12.63 -3.83
N GLN A 178 -18.62 12.61 -4.95
CA GLN A 178 -18.07 13.08 -6.22
C GLN A 178 -17.92 14.61 -6.22
N VAL A 179 -16.75 15.07 -6.64
CA VAL A 179 -16.49 16.49 -6.93
C VAL A 179 -16.36 16.67 -8.43
N THR A 180 -17.20 17.53 -8.99
CA THR A 180 -17.13 17.91 -10.41
C THR A 180 -16.34 19.19 -10.58
N GLY A 181 -15.52 19.28 -11.63
CA GLY A 181 -14.74 20.47 -11.94
C GLY A 181 -15.57 21.77 -12.08
N ALA A 182 -16.87 21.63 -12.41
CA ALA A 182 -17.82 22.75 -12.47
C ALA A 182 -18.13 23.40 -11.10
N LYS A 183 -17.78 22.73 -9.99
CA LYS A 183 -17.94 23.25 -8.63
C LYS A 183 -16.67 23.92 -8.08
N ARG A 184 -15.60 23.94 -8.87
CA ARG A 184 -14.32 24.52 -8.49
C ARG A 184 -14.01 25.69 -9.41
N ASP A 185 -13.79 26.87 -8.82
CA ASP A 185 -13.19 27.99 -9.56
C ASP A 185 -11.73 27.66 -9.84
N HIS A 186 -11.47 27.27 -11.07
CA HIS A 186 -10.11 27.17 -11.59
C HIS A 186 -9.70 28.58 -12.05
N ALA A 187 -9.03 29.30 -11.18
CA ALA A 187 -8.36 30.53 -11.56
C ALA A 187 -7.10 30.20 -12.38
#